data_41ac74c9dcd0b5f467cadf4ebf44a22d
#
_entry.id   41ac74c9dcd0b5f467cadf4ebf44a22d
#
_cell.length_a   1.000
_cell.length_b   1.000
_cell.length_c   1.000
_cell.angle_alpha   90.00
_cell.angle_beta   90.00
_cell.angle_gamma   90.00
#
_symmetry.space_group_name_H-M   'P 1'
#
loop_
_entity.id
_entity.type
_entity.pdbx_description
1 polymer ?
#
loop_
_entity_poly.entity_id
_entity_poly.type
_entity_poly.pdbx_seq_one_letter_code
_entity_poly.pdbx_strand_id
1 'polypeptide(L)'
;MAVAGITESEGRLIVALEGEIDLEQAGAVRRALLDALKKGRNVLVDLSLVTYIDSSGIASLVEGLQVAKKQKTELALVAVSQRVRRVLELARLDKVFQIHPDLATATAAGAGQPGN
;
A
#
# COMPACT_ATOMS: atom_id res chain seq x y z
N MET A 1 -7.29 9.88 -11.97
CA MET A 1 -6.84 10.00 -10.57
C MET A 1 -6.37 8.66 -10.06
N ALA A 2 -5.26 8.65 -9.32
CA ALA A 2 -4.70 7.39 -8.83
C ALA A 2 -5.38 6.90 -7.56
N VAL A 3 -5.95 7.78 -6.75
CA VAL A 3 -6.61 7.37 -5.51
C VAL A 3 -8.08 7.11 -5.78
N ALA A 4 -8.49 5.84 -5.65
CA ALA A 4 -9.87 5.44 -5.90
C ALA A 4 -10.75 5.62 -4.68
N GLY A 5 -10.19 5.50 -3.49
CA GLY A 5 -10.96 5.70 -2.28
C GLY A 5 -10.22 5.23 -1.05
N ILE A 6 -10.75 5.62 0.11
CA ILE A 6 -10.20 5.19 1.39
C ILE A 6 -11.37 4.68 2.22
N THR A 7 -11.26 3.45 2.70
CA THR A 7 -12.28 2.83 3.52
C THR A 7 -11.66 2.28 4.80
N GLU A 8 -12.50 1.94 5.74
CA GLU A 8 -12.05 1.38 7.00
C GLU A 8 -12.62 -0.02 7.15
N SER A 9 -11.81 -0.95 7.64
CA SER A 9 -12.25 -2.32 7.88
C SER A 9 -11.48 -2.87 9.09
N GLU A 10 -12.21 -3.19 10.14
CA GLU A 10 -11.67 -3.83 11.33
C GLU A 10 -10.48 -3.08 11.93
N GLY A 11 -10.61 -1.76 11.99
CA GLY A 11 -9.59 -0.93 12.59
C GLY A 11 -8.45 -0.55 11.67
N ARG A 12 -8.42 -1.08 10.46
CA ARG A 12 -7.41 -0.73 9.46
C ARG A 12 -8.00 0.21 8.44
N LEU A 13 -7.13 1.00 7.81
CA LEU A 13 -7.54 1.83 6.69
C LEU A 13 -7.08 1.16 5.40
N ILE A 14 -7.96 1.15 4.42
CA ILE A 14 -7.67 0.59 3.10
C ILE A 14 -7.61 1.75 2.13
N VAL A 15 -6.44 1.98 1.55
CA VAL A 15 -6.25 2.99 0.52
C VAL A 15 -6.24 2.29 -0.82
N ALA A 16 -7.28 2.49 -1.60
CA ALA A 16 -7.40 1.86 -2.92
C ALA A 16 -6.82 2.80 -3.97
N LEU A 17 -5.92 2.28 -4.78
CA LEU A 17 -5.31 3.03 -5.87
C LEU A 17 -5.77 2.42 -7.19
N GLU A 18 -5.70 3.21 -8.27
CA GLU A 18 -6.13 2.72 -9.58
C GLU A 18 -5.34 3.39 -10.69
N GLY A 19 -5.31 2.71 -11.83
CA GLY A 19 -4.71 3.23 -13.04
C GLY A 19 -3.21 3.27 -13.00
N GLU A 20 -2.65 4.26 -13.66
CA GLU A 20 -1.20 4.41 -13.76
C GLU A 20 -0.71 5.32 -12.65
N ILE A 21 0.27 4.86 -11.91
CA ILE A 21 0.87 5.66 -10.85
C ILE A 21 2.24 6.09 -11.33
N ASP A 22 2.25 7.21 -12.02
CA ASP A 22 3.45 7.81 -12.59
C ASP A 22 3.81 9.08 -11.82
N LEU A 23 4.76 9.81 -12.34
CA LEU A 23 5.25 11.02 -11.68
C LEU A 23 4.14 12.03 -11.40
N GLU A 24 3.18 12.15 -12.31
CA GLU A 24 2.08 13.09 -12.13
C GLU A 24 1.15 12.69 -10.98
N GLN A 25 1.00 11.39 -10.75
CA GLN A 25 0.09 10.87 -9.75
C GLN A 25 0.76 10.60 -8.41
N ALA A 26 2.09 10.50 -8.40
CA ALA A 26 2.82 10.08 -7.20
C ALA A 26 2.57 11.01 -6.01
N GLY A 27 2.45 12.32 -6.25
CA GLY A 27 2.20 13.27 -5.17
C GLY A 27 0.86 13.05 -4.49
N ALA A 28 -0.18 12.76 -5.27
CA ALA A 28 -1.50 12.49 -4.71
C ALA A 28 -1.49 11.18 -3.92
N VAL A 29 -0.82 10.17 -4.44
CA VAL A 29 -0.69 8.88 -3.75
C VAL A 29 0.04 9.07 -2.42
N ARG A 30 1.17 9.77 -2.45
CA ARG A 30 1.95 10.05 -1.26
C ARG A 30 1.09 10.74 -0.20
N ARG A 31 0.35 11.76 -0.60
CA ARG A 31 -0.49 12.53 0.33
C ARG A 31 -1.56 11.65 0.94
N ALA A 32 -2.21 10.82 0.13
CA ALA A 32 -3.24 9.93 0.63
C ALA A 32 -2.69 8.92 1.65
N LEU A 33 -1.52 8.36 1.35
CA LEU A 33 -0.90 7.40 2.26
C LEU A 33 -0.49 8.07 3.57
N LEU A 34 0.13 9.24 3.49
CA LEU A 34 0.57 9.92 4.70
C LEU A 34 -0.61 10.39 5.55
N ASP A 35 -1.68 10.84 4.91
CA ASP A 35 -2.88 11.24 5.65
C ASP A 35 -3.51 10.05 6.35
N ALA A 36 -3.56 8.90 5.68
CA ALA A 36 -4.09 7.69 6.31
C ALA A 36 -3.23 7.27 7.50
N LEU A 37 -1.91 7.31 7.32
CA LEU A 37 -0.98 6.90 8.37
C LEU A 37 -1.02 7.83 9.58
N LYS A 38 -1.36 9.09 9.39
CA LYS A 38 -1.48 10.04 10.50
C LYS A 38 -2.53 9.63 11.51
N LYS A 39 -3.47 8.80 11.10
CA LYS A 39 -4.52 8.32 12.01
C LYS A 39 -4.03 7.25 12.97
N GLY A 40 -2.77 6.82 12.81
CA GLY A 40 -2.15 5.86 13.73
C GLY A 40 -2.62 4.45 13.57
N ARG A 41 -3.22 4.12 12.44
CA ARG A 41 -3.75 2.77 12.18
C ARG A 41 -2.90 2.05 11.16
N ASN A 42 -3.04 0.75 11.12
CA ASN A 42 -2.44 -0.06 10.06
C ASN A 42 -3.12 0.25 8.74
N VAL A 43 -2.36 0.27 7.67
CA VAL A 43 -2.85 0.66 6.35
C VAL A 43 -2.62 -0.49 5.38
N LEU A 44 -3.66 -0.81 4.61
CA LEU A 44 -3.55 -1.74 3.47
C LEU A 44 -3.68 -0.91 2.20
N VAL A 45 -2.74 -1.10 1.29
CA VAL A 45 -2.77 -0.41 0.00
C VAL A 45 -3.27 -1.40 -1.03
N ASP A 46 -4.47 -1.19 -1.53
CA ASP A 46 -5.10 -2.07 -2.50
C ASP A 46 -4.67 -1.66 -3.90
N LEU A 47 -3.89 -2.52 -4.54
CA LEU A 47 -3.34 -2.26 -5.86
C LEU A 47 -4.04 -3.06 -6.96
N SER A 48 -5.22 -3.63 -6.66
CA SER A 48 -5.90 -4.50 -7.61
C SER A 48 -6.26 -3.79 -8.91
N LEU A 49 -6.47 -2.49 -8.87
CA LEU A 49 -6.84 -1.71 -10.05
C LEU A 49 -5.69 -0.89 -10.62
N VAL A 50 -4.49 -1.11 -10.12
CA VAL A 50 -3.30 -0.42 -10.62
C VAL A 50 -2.76 -1.19 -11.81
N THR A 51 -2.61 -0.50 -12.94
CA THR A 51 -2.14 -1.11 -14.19
C THR A 51 -0.66 -0.85 -14.44
N TYR A 52 -0.10 0.15 -13.81
CA TYR A 52 1.30 0.52 -14.03
C TYR A 52 1.80 1.36 -12.86
N ILE A 53 3.05 1.18 -12.51
CA ILE A 53 3.69 2.01 -11.50
C ILE A 53 5.15 2.23 -11.92
N ASP A 54 5.62 3.47 -11.80
CA ASP A 54 7.02 3.78 -12.09
C ASP A 54 7.78 4.04 -10.79
N SER A 55 9.02 4.47 -10.92
CA SER A 55 9.88 4.66 -9.76
C SER A 55 9.34 5.73 -8.80
N SER A 56 8.65 6.75 -9.31
CA SER A 56 8.09 7.79 -8.41
C SER A 56 6.92 7.24 -7.61
N GLY A 57 6.10 6.37 -8.22
CA GLY A 57 5.04 5.69 -7.50
C GLY A 57 5.60 4.76 -6.44
N ILE A 58 6.63 3.99 -6.81
CA ILE A 58 7.32 3.11 -5.87
C ILE A 58 7.87 3.91 -4.69
N ALA A 59 8.48 5.08 -4.97
CA ALA A 59 9.04 5.92 -3.91
C ALA A 59 7.96 6.37 -2.94
N SER A 60 6.75 6.66 -3.44
CA SER A 60 5.63 7.04 -2.57
C SER A 60 5.26 5.90 -1.63
N LEU A 61 5.25 4.66 -2.13
CA LEU A 61 4.95 3.50 -1.30
C LEU A 61 6.05 3.29 -0.26
N VAL A 62 7.30 3.46 -0.64
CA VAL A 62 8.43 3.28 0.27
C VAL A 62 8.37 4.34 1.39
N GLU A 63 8.04 5.57 1.03
CA GLU A 63 7.93 6.62 2.03
C GLU A 63 6.82 6.30 3.03
N GLY A 64 5.68 5.81 2.55
CA GLY A 64 4.60 5.39 3.43
C GLY A 64 5.04 4.28 4.37
N LEU A 65 5.77 3.30 3.84
CA LEU A 65 6.27 2.20 4.68
C LEU A 65 7.21 2.72 5.77
N GLN A 66 8.07 3.67 5.44
CA GLN A 66 9.00 4.22 6.42
C GLN A 66 8.28 4.96 7.54
N VAL A 67 7.23 5.71 7.18
CA VAL A 67 6.42 6.39 8.19
C VAL A 67 5.72 5.39 9.09
N ALA A 68 5.14 4.33 8.49
CA ALA A 68 4.48 3.29 9.27
C ALA A 68 5.45 2.68 10.28
N LYS A 69 6.66 2.37 9.83
CA LYS A 69 7.66 1.79 10.73
C LYS A 69 8.04 2.73 11.87
N LYS A 70 8.16 4.01 11.57
CA LYS A 70 8.52 4.99 12.61
C LYS A 70 7.46 5.09 13.68
N GLN A 71 6.18 5.01 13.28
CA GLN A 71 5.09 5.12 14.25
C GLN A 71 4.63 3.75 14.76
N LYS A 72 5.34 2.68 14.40
CA LYS A 72 5.08 1.32 14.84
C LYS A 72 3.72 0.79 14.41
N THR A 73 3.31 1.17 13.22
CA THR A 73 2.15 0.59 12.55
C THR A 73 2.63 -0.17 11.33
N GLU A 74 1.69 -0.78 10.61
CA GLU A 74 2.01 -1.59 9.44
C GLU A 74 1.43 -0.97 8.19
N LEU A 75 2.17 -1.09 7.11
CA LEU A 75 1.66 -0.78 5.78
C LEU A 75 1.95 -2.00 4.93
N ALA A 76 0.90 -2.59 4.35
CA ALA A 76 1.03 -3.77 3.51
C ALA A 76 0.36 -3.51 2.17
N LEU A 77 0.81 -4.24 1.15
CA LEU A 77 0.25 -4.14 -0.20
C LEU A 77 -0.68 -5.33 -0.43
N VAL A 78 -1.74 -5.11 -1.20
CA VAL A 78 -2.76 -6.11 -1.45
C VAL A 78 -3.04 -6.20 -2.94
N ALA A 79 -3.18 -7.43 -3.44
CA ALA A 79 -3.61 -7.70 -4.81
C ALA A 79 -2.68 -7.06 -5.85
N VAL A 80 -1.39 -7.21 -5.64
CA VAL A 80 -0.38 -6.67 -6.55
C VAL A 80 -0.41 -7.47 -7.85
N SER A 81 -0.60 -6.78 -8.98
CA SER A 81 -0.59 -7.45 -10.28
C SER A 81 0.82 -7.96 -10.58
N GLN A 82 0.89 -8.90 -11.54
CA GLN A 82 2.18 -9.45 -11.91
C GLN A 82 3.11 -8.37 -12.46
N ARG A 83 2.56 -7.41 -13.20
CA ARG A 83 3.34 -6.31 -13.76
C ARG A 83 3.93 -5.42 -12.65
N VAL A 84 3.12 -5.07 -11.67
CA VAL A 84 3.58 -4.24 -10.56
C VAL A 84 4.57 -5.03 -9.68
N ARG A 85 4.29 -6.32 -9.47
CA ARG A 85 5.22 -7.16 -8.70
C ARG A 85 6.59 -7.20 -9.37
N ARG A 86 6.63 -7.26 -10.69
CA ARG A 86 7.90 -7.28 -11.40
C ARG A 86 8.70 -5.99 -11.16
N VAL A 87 8.02 -4.85 -11.12
CA VAL A 87 8.69 -3.58 -10.82
C VAL A 87 9.27 -3.62 -9.41
N LEU A 88 8.51 -4.15 -8.44
CA LEU A 88 8.98 -4.29 -7.07
C LEU A 88 10.19 -5.22 -7.01
N GLU A 89 10.16 -6.33 -7.75
CA GLU A 89 11.26 -7.28 -7.77
C GLU A 89 12.53 -6.65 -8.35
N LEU A 90 12.38 -5.90 -9.43
CA LEU A 90 13.52 -5.23 -10.04
C LEU A 90 14.14 -4.19 -9.11
N ALA A 91 13.33 -3.57 -8.28
CA ALA A 91 13.81 -2.62 -7.29
C ALA A 91 14.22 -3.29 -5.98
N ARG A 92 14.11 -4.62 -5.91
CA ARG A 92 14.44 -5.43 -4.73
C ARG A 92 13.57 -5.07 -3.53
N LEU A 93 12.32 -4.72 -3.79
CA LEU A 93 11.37 -4.32 -2.76
C LEU A 93 10.29 -5.37 -2.50
N ASP A 94 10.26 -6.44 -3.28
CA ASP A 94 9.24 -7.47 -3.12
C ASP A 94 9.30 -8.17 -1.76
N LYS A 95 10.45 -8.15 -1.11
CA LYS A 95 10.61 -8.72 0.23
C LYS A 95 10.62 -7.66 1.32
N VAL A 96 10.63 -6.39 0.94
CA VAL A 96 10.59 -5.28 1.88
C VAL A 96 9.15 -5.02 2.30
N PHE A 97 8.21 -5.13 1.35
CA PHE A 97 6.79 -4.97 1.63
C PHE A 97 6.16 -6.30 1.97
N GLN A 98 5.21 -6.27 2.90
CA GLN A 98 4.33 -7.39 3.13
C GLN A 98 3.26 -7.33 2.03
N ILE A 99 3.08 -8.41 1.29
CA ILE A 99 2.17 -8.46 0.15
C ILE A 99 1.17 -9.59 0.34
N HIS A 100 -0.11 -9.26 0.32
CA HIS A 100 -1.18 -10.23 0.45
C HIS A 100 -1.87 -10.41 -0.90
N PRO A 101 -2.37 -11.62 -1.20
CA PRO A 101 -3.00 -11.86 -2.51
C PRO A 101 -4.31 -11.10 -2.69
N ASP A 102 -5.06 -10.85 -1.62
CA ASP A 102 -6.32 -10.13 -1.70
C ASP A 102 -6.67 -9.54 -0.33
N LEU A 103 -7.72 -8.72 -0.32
CA LEU A 103 -8.15 -8.05 0.91
C LEU A 103 -8.64 -9.03 1.97
N ALA A 104 -9.35 -10.08 1.55
CA ALA A 104 -9.86 -11.05 2.49
C ALA A 104 -8.72 -11.73 3.25
N THR A 105 -7.68 -12.13 2.53
CA THR A 105 -6.51 -12.76 3.14
C THR A 105 -5.79 -11.77 4.05
N ALA A 106 -5.65 -10.53 3.61
CA ALA A 106 -4.95 -9.50 4.38
C ALA A 106 -5.67 -9.21 5.69
N THR A 107 -7.00 -9.04 5.64
CA THR A 107 -7.75 -8.74 6.85
C THR A 107 -7.80 -9.93 7.79
N ALA A 108 -7.94 -11.14 7.26
CA ALA A 108 -7.93 -12.35 8.10
C ALA A 108 -6.58 -12.50 8.79
N ALA A 109 -5.48 -12.31 8.06
CA ALA A 109 -4.15 -12.41 8.63
C ALA A 109 -3.94 -11.38 9.72
N GLY A 110 -4.31 -10.13 9.45
CA GLY A 110 -4.17 -9.06 10.43
C GLY A 110 -5.02 -9.28 11.66
N ALA A 111 -6.26 -9.72 11.47
CA ALA A 111 -7.18 -9.96 12.58
C ALA A 111 -6.68 -11.12 13.43
N GLY A 112 -6.05 -12.10 12.83
CA GLY A 112 -5.58 -13.26 13.53
C GLY A 112 -4.17 -13.16 14.07
N GLN A 113 -3.54 -12.01 14.00
CA GLN A 113 -2.12 -11.85 14.28
C GLN A 113 -1.80 -10.80 15.32
N PRO A 114 -2.52 -10.72 16.43
CA PRO A 114 -2.21 -9.67 17.39
C PRO A 114 -0.81 -9.88 17.94
N GLY A 115 0.09 -9.00 17.63
CA GLY A 115 1.43 -9.03 18.16
C GLY A 115 2.29 -10.15 17.66
N ASN A 116 1.86 -10.86 16.70
CA ASN A 116 2.68 -11.93 16.15
C ASN A 116 3.61 -11.41 15.12
#